data_32a7ec69718ae0a2781178627ef65ff9
#
_entry.id   32a7ec69718ae0a2781178627ef65ff9
#
_cell.length_a   1.000
_cell.length_b   1.000
_cell.length_c   1.000
_cell.angle_alpha   90.00
_cell.angle_beta   90.00
_cell.angle_gamma   90.00
#
_symmetry.space_group_name_H-M   'P 1'
#
loop_
_entity.id
_entity.type
_entity.pdbx_description
1 polymer ?
#
loop_
_entity_poly.entity_id
_entity_poly.type
_entity_poly.pdbx_seq_one_letter_code
_entity_poly.pdbx_strand_id
1 'polypeptide(L)'
;MARIAQIVCTISILISPALALGGPAEDANAVVDHWSASYSGNDPENVANNYWSDAILLGTVSPVMSEGAEAIVTYFMPLKDSGNKNTIDERRTIVIDDNAVVITGFYTFTRMVDGKPVPGPSRFTMLVTKRGDDWRIAHHHSSPHVLPKN
;
A
#
# COMPACT_ATOMS: atom_id res chain seq x y z
N MET A 1 -67.86 11.32 -33.27
CA MET A 1 -66.92 10.25 -32.84
C MET A 1 -65.58 10.86 -32.56
N ALA A 2 -65.27 11.11 -31.32
CA ALA A 2 -63.98 11.72 -30.88
C ALA A 2 -63.01 10.59 -30.51
N ARG A 3 -61.85 10.55 -31.15
CA ARG A 3 -60.76 9.61 -30.79
C ARG A 3 -59.87 10.25 -29.75
N ILE A 4 -59.86 9.66 -28.55
CA ILE A 4 -58.95 10.04 -27.47
C ILE A 4 -57.59 9.34 -27.75
N ALA A 5 -56.55 10.14 -28.00
CA ALA A 5 -55.18 9.62 -28.11
C ALA A 5 -54.61 9.47 -26.71
N GLN A 6 -54.28 8.25 -26.32
CA GLN A 6 -53.53 7.97 -25.09
C GLN A 6 -52.01 8.21 -25.34
N ILE A 7 -51.45 9.17 -24.63
CA ILE A 7 -50.00 9.41 -24.59
C ILE A 7 -49.42 8.49 -23.52
N VAL A 8 -48.67 7.47 -23.95
CA VAL A 8 -47.91 6.61 -23.05
C VAL A 8 -46.55 7.28 -22.82
N CYS A 9 -46.35 7.81 -21.61
CA CYS A 9 -45.08 8.39 -21.20
C CYS A 9 -44.17 7.27 -20.65
N THR A 10 -43.21 6.82 -21.44
CA THR A 10 -42.20 5.85 -20.99
C THR A 10 -41.11 6.57 -20.22
N ILE A 11 -41.07 6.35 -18.91
CA ILE A 11 -39.98 6.82 -18.02
C ILE A 11 -38.79 5.86 -18.17
N SER A 12 -37.74 6.29 -18.87
CA SER A 12 -36.46 5.59 -18.90
C SER A 12 -35.68 5.86 -17.64
N ILE A 13 -35.57 4.88 -16.74
CA ILE A 13 -34.71 4.94 -15.56
C ILE A 13 -33.26 4.69 -16.05
N LEU A 14 -32.46 5.73 -16.06
CA LEU A 14 -31.00 5.63 -16.27
C LEU A 14 -30.39 5.04 -14.99
N ILE A 15 -30.12 3.75 -15.00
CA ILE A 15 -29.29 3.10 -13.96
C ILE A 15 -27.83 3.47 -14.27
N SER A 16 -27.31 4.49 -13.56
CA SER A 16 -25.87 4.75 -13.56
C SER A 16 -25.18 3.58 -12.85
N PRO A 17 -24.13 2.96 -13.42
CA PRO A 17 -23.34 2.00 -12.69
C PRO A 17 -22.69 2.72 -11.50
N ALA A 18 -23.06 2.35 -10.28
CA ALA A 18 -22.32 2.72 -9.09
C ALA A 18 -20.93 2.10 -9.26
N LEU A 19 -19.88 2.94 -9.31
CA LEU A 19 -18.52 2.48 -9.12
C LEU A 19 -18.51 1.77 -7.76
N ALA A 20 -18.27 0.46 -7.78
CA ALA A 20 -18.07 -0.29 -6.57
C ALA A 20 -16.78 0.30 -5.92
N LEU A 21 -16.96 1.08 -4.86
CA LEU A 21 -15.86 1.44 -3.97
C LEU A 21 -15.39 0.11 -3.37
N GLY A 22 -14.10 -0.15 -3.46
CA GLY A 22 -13.49 -1.29 -2.77
C GLY A 22 -13.82 -1.21 -1.27
N GLY A 23 -13.92 -2.37 -0.61
CA GLY A 23 -14.05 -2.38 0.85
C GLY A 23 -12.73 -1.99 1.53
N PRO A 24 -12.73 -1.78 2.87
CA PRO A 24 -11.51 -1.41 3.61
C PRO A 24 -10.31 -2.33 3.35
N ALA A 25 -10.55 -3.62 3.12
CA ALA A 25 -9.50 -4.58 2.80
C ALA A 25 -8.85 -4.29 1.44
N GLU A 26 -9.65 -4.03 0.41
CA GLU A 26 -9.18 -3.75 -0.94
C GLU A 26 -8.42 -2.43 -0.99
N ASP A 27 -8.96 -1.38 -0.38
CA ASP A 27 -8.35 -0.07 -0.34
C ASP A 27 -6.99 -0.10 0.38
N ALA A 28 -6.92 -0.75 1.55
CA ALA A 28 -5.68 -0.88 2.31
C ALA A 28 -4.63 -1.75 1.57
N ASN A 29 -5.06 -2.84 0.90
CA ASN A 29 -4.15 -3.65 0.09
C ASN A 29 -3.59 -2.87 -1.09
N ALA A 30 -4.38 -1.99 -1.73
CA ALA A 30 -3.91 -1.12 -2.80
C ALA A 30 -2.79 -0.18 -2.34
N VAL A 31 -2.85 0.33 -1.10
CA VAL A 31 -1.75 1.14 -0.52
C VAL A 31 -0.46 0.33 -0.42
N VAL A 32 -0.53 -0.93 0.04
CA VAL A 32 0.66 -1.79 0.17
C VAL A 32 1.23 -2.16 -1.20
N ASP A 33 0.38 -2.40 -2.20
CA ASP A 33 0.81 -2.67 -3.58
C ASP A 33 1.48 -1.42 -4.19
N HIS A 34 0.90 -0.23 -3.97
CA HIS A 34 1.48 1.02 -4.42
C HIS A 34 2.82 1.32 -3.74
N TRP A 35 2.94 1.04 -2.43
CA TRP A 35 4.18 1.15 -1.69
C TRP A 35 5.29 0.27 -2.31
N SER A 36 4.98 -1.01 -2.59
CA SER A 36 5.94 -1.95 -3.21
C SER A 36 6.37 -1.52 -4.61
N ALA A 37 5.42 -1.01 -5.41
CA ALA A 37 5.69 -0.46 -6.74
C ALA A 37 6.58 0.80 -6.66
N SER A 38 6.28 1.73 -5.73
CA SER A 38 7.06 2.95 -5.51
C SER A 38 8.49 2.63 -5.07
N TYR A 39 8.65 1.66 -4.15
CA TYR A 39 9.98 1.16 -3.76
C TYR A 39 10.76 0.65 -4.97
N SER A 40 10.13 -0.16 -5.81
CA SER A 40 10.74 -0.72 -7.01
C SER A 40 10.98 0.34 -8.11
N GLY A 41 10.32 1.50 -8.02
CA GLY A 41 10.57 2.67 -8.85
C GLY A 41 11.81 3.46 -8.44
N ASN A 42 12.38 3.19 -7.27
CA ASN A 42 13.56 3.85 -6.71
C ASN A 42 13.38 5.37 -6.49
N ASP A 43 12.17 5.75 -6.11
CA ASP A 43 11.79 7.13 -5.78
C ASP A 43 11.47 7.24 -4.28
N PRO A 44 12.40 7.76 -3.45
CA PRO A 44 12.23 7.88 -2.01
C PRO A 44 11.01 8.68 -1.59
N GLU A 45 10.71 9.76 -2.29
CA GLU A 45 9.57 10.64 -1.98
C GLU A 45 8.26 9.92 -2.28
N ASN A 46 8.18 9.23 -3.42
CA ASN A 46 6.99 8.48 -3.78
C ASN A 46 6.72 7.31 -2.83
N VAL A 47 7.77 6.65 -2.31
CA VAL A 47 7.63 5.65 -1.25
C VAL A 47 7.07 6.29 0.02
N ALA A 48 7.64 7.43 0.45
CA ALA A 48 7.23 8.14 1.67
C ALA A 48 5.80 8.69 1.58
N ASN A 49 5.33 9.06 0.40
CA ASN A 49 3.96 9.53 0.18
C ASN A 49 2.87 8.50 0.49
N ASN A 50 3.24 7.21 0.62
CA ASN A 50 2.31 6.18 1.10
C ASN A 50 2.07 6.22 2.61
N TYR A 51 2.81 7.05 3.35
CA TYR A 51 2.71 7.18 4.80
C TYR A 51 1.96 8.45 5.21
N TRP A 52 1.31 8.40 6.37
CA TRP A 52 0.85 9.61 7.02
C TRP A 52 2.03 10.45 7.52
N SER A 53 1.83 11.76 7.65
CA SER A 53 2.87 12.68 8.12
C SER A 53 3.33 12.44 9.56
N ASP A 54 2.56 11.69 10.34
CA ASP A 54 2.84 11.27 11.72
C ASP A 54 3.09 9.77 11.84
N ALA A 55 3.34 9.07 10.72
CA ALA A 55 3.57 7.63 10.71
C ALA A 55 4.88 7.25 11.40
N ILE A 56 4.92 6.00 11.86
CA ILE A 56 6.10 5.39 12.50
C ILE A 56 6.59 4.22 11.64
N LEU A 57 7.87 4.23 11.31
CA LEU A 57 8.54 3.16 10.58
C LEU A 57 9.69 2.56 11.40
N LEU A 58 9.63 1.24 11.63
CA LEU A 58 10.77 0.44 12.06
C LEU A 58 11.31 -0.32 10.84
N GLY A 59 12.36 0.23 10.24
CA GLY A 59 12.93 -0.32 9.00
C GLY A 59 13.71 -1.60 9.24
N THR A 60 13.77 -2.46 8.21
CA THR A 60 14.31 -3.84 8.27
C THR A 60 15.68 -3.98 8.94
N VAL A 61 16.56 -3.02 8.72
CA VAL A 61 17.95 -3.02 9.24
C VAL A 61 18.31 -1.72 9.96
N SER A 62 17.33 -0.86 10.18
CA SER A 62 17.55 0.40 10.90
C SER A 62 17.68 0.16 12.39
N PRO A 63 18.70 0.72 13.07
CA PRO A 63 18.80 0.66 14.52
C PRO A 63 17.90 1.67 15.22
N VAL A 64 17.26 2.57 14.47
CA VAL A 64 16.42 3.64 14.99
C VAL A 64 15.04 3.58 14.37
N MET A 65 14.07 4.14 15.07
CA MET A 65 12.72 4.37 14.60
C MET A 65 12.68 5.66 13.77
N SER A 66 12.06 5.64 12.60
CA SER A 66 11.79 6.83 11.79
C SER A 66 10.36 7.28 12.08
N GLU A 67 10.22 8.49 12.64
CA GLU A 67 8.94 9.07 13.02
C GLU A 67 8.69 10.34 12.23
N GLY A 68 7.55 10.38 11.56
CA GLY A 68 7.13 11.51 10.73
C GLY A 68 7.70 11.51 9.32
N ALA A 69 7.13 12.38 8.47
CA ALA A 69 7.38 12.41 7.04
C ALA A 69 8.87 12.59 6.69
N GLU A 70 9.56 13.55 7.31
CA GLU A 70 10.95 13.86 7.01
C GLU A 70 11.90 12.70 7.33
N ALA A 71 11.70 12.05 8.50
CA ALA A 71 12.50 10.91 8.90
C ALA A 71 12.27 9.70 7.98
N ILE A 72 11.04 9.50 7.51
CA ILE A 72 10.70 8.41 6.58
C ILE A 72 11.32 8.66 5.20
N VAL A 73 11.24 9.88 4.66
CA VAL A 73 11.95 10.24 3.41
C VAL A 73 13.45 9.97 3.57
N THR A 74 14.05 10.45 4.67
CA THR A 74 15.49 10.25 4.95
C THR A 74 15.86 8.76 5.00
N TYR A 75 15.01 7.92 5.61
CA TYR A 75 15.22 6.47 5.63
C TYR A 75 15.27 5.86 4.23
N PHE A 76 14.44 6.34 3.30
CA PHE A 76 14.39 5.83 1.94
C PHE A 76 15.38 6.52 0.97
N MET A 77 16.09 7.58 1.35
CA MET A 77 17.05 8.26 0.47
C MET A 77 18.07 7.35 -0.21
N PRO A 78 18.64 6.31 0.46
CA PRO A 78 19.56 5.37 -0.19
C PRO A 78 18.94 4.52 -1.32
N LEU A 79 17.62 4.56 -1.47
CA LEU A 79 16.91 3.88 -2.55
C LEU A 79 17.10 4.58 -3.91
N LYS A 80 17.37 5.89 -3.90
CA LYS A 80 17.48 6.69 -5.12
C LYS A 80 18.53 6.09 -6.07
N ASP A 81 18.10 5.80 -7.30
CA ASP A 81 18.92 5.24 -8.38
C ASP A 81 19.64 3.91 -8.01
N SER A 82 19.20 3.23 -6.96
CA SER A 82 19.85 2.01 -6.45
C SER A 82 19.62 0.76 -7.31
N GLY A 83 18.57 0.75 -8.13
CA GLY A 83 18.11 -0.43 -8.85
C GLY A 83 17.44 -1.50 -7.97
N ASN A 84 17.25 -1.22 -6.68
CA ASN A 84 16.61 -2.13 -5.74
C ASN A 84 15.15 -2.38 -6.10
N LYS A 85 14.65 -3.57 -5.74
CA LYS A 85 13.26 -3.98 -5.97
C LYS A 85 12.63 -4.53 -4.69
N ASN A 86 11.32 -4.50 -4.65
CA ASN A 86 10.53 -5.18 -3.64
C ASN A 86 9.48 -6.06 -4.33
N THR A 87 9.26 -7.24 -3.77
CA THR A 87 8.20 -8.17 -4.18
C THR A 87 7.46 -8.63 -2.94
N ILE A 88 6.15 -8.50 -2.92
CA ILE A 88 5.28 -9.07 -1.88
C ILE A 88 5.14 -10.56 -2.20
N ASP A 89 5.63 -11.43 -1.32
CA ASP A 89 5.64 -12.88 -1.52
C ASP A 89 4.33 -13.51 -1.00
N GLU A 90 3.91 -13.08 0.18
CA GLU A 90 2.68 -13.55 0.83
C GLU A 90 2.16 -12.48 1.78
N ARG A 91 0.82 -12.34 1.88
CA ARG A 91 0.20 -11.44 2.85
C ARG A 91 -1.11 -11.96 3.41
N ARG A 92 -1.46 -11.47 4.59
CA ARG A 92 -2.76 -11.64 5.26
C ARG A 92 -3.29 -10.27 5.62
N THR A 93 -4.59 -10.11 5.48
CA THR A 93 -5.31 -8.86 5.75
C THR A 93 -6.27 -9.07 6.91
N ILE A 94 -6.22 -8.20 7.90
CA ILE A 94 -7.08 -8.20 9.08
C ILE A 94 -7.78 -6.84 9.11
N VAL A 95 -9.06 -6.82 8.78
CA VAL A 95 -9.91 -5.62 8.90
C VAL A 95 -10.24 -5.44 10.38
N ILE A 96 -9.87 -4.30 10.95
CA ILE A 96 -10.20 -3.92 12.33
C ILE A 96 -11.55 -3.22 12.35
N ASP A 97 -11.70 -2.21 11.47
CA ASP A 97 -12.96 -1.48 11.23
C ASP A 97 -12.92 -0.83 9.84
N ASP A 98 -13.89 0.06 9.56
CA ASP A 98 -14.02 0.74 8.26
C ASP A 98 -12.87 1.72 7.95
N ASN A 99 -12.02 2.04 8.93
CA ASN A 99 -10.92 3.00 8.81
C ASN A 99 -9.55 2.45 9.21
N ALA A 100 -9.46 1.18 9.59
CA ALA A 100 -8.21 0.58 10.06
C ALA A 100 -8.08 -0.89 9.64
N VAL A 101 -6.95 -1.19 8.98
CA VAL A 101 -6.62 -2.52 8.47
C VAL A 101 -5.17 -2.84 8.79
N VAL A 102 -4.92 -4.03 9.32
CA VAL A 102 -3.56 -4.58 9.46
C VAL A 102 -3.28 -5.51 8.29
N ILE A 103 -2.15 -5.31 7.63
CA ILE A 103 -1.63 -6.19 6.59
C ILE A 103 -0.26 -6.68 7.03
N THR A 104 -0.10 -8.00 7.11
CA THR A 104 1.14 -8.64 7.52
C THR A 104 1.54 -9.73 6.55
N GLY A 105 2.83 -10.02 6.45
CA GLY A 105 3.30 -11.03 5.52
C GLY A 105 4.80 -11.07 5.33
N PHE A 106 5.17 -11.62 4.19
CA PHE A 106 6.54 -11.73 3.72
C PHE A 106 6.72 -10.97 2.42
N TYR A 107 7.89 -10.40 2.27
CA TYR A 107 8.33 -9.75 1.05
C TYR A 107 9.84 -9.94 0.88
N THR A 108 10.31 -9.82 -0.34
CA THR A 108 11.72 -9.92 -0.66
C THR A 108 12.22 -8.58 -1.20
N PHE A 109 13.22 -8.00 -0.55
CA PHE A 109 14.01 -6.93 -1.12
C PHE A 109 15.11 -7.54 -2.00
N THR A 110 15.18 -7.14 -3.26
CA THR A 110 16.31 -7.47 -4.12
C THR A 110 17.22 -6.25 -4.21
N ARG A 111 18.39 -6.33 -3.60
CA ARG A 111 19.39 -5.26 -3.63
C ARG A 111 20.41 -5.54 -4.72
N MET A 112 20.87 -4.49 -5.38
CA MET A 112 21.98 -4.60 -6.34
C MET A 112 23.31 -4.43 -5.60
N VAL A 113 24.14 -5.48 -5.58
CA VAL A 113 25.48 -5.49 -4.97
C VAL A 113 26.47 -5.90 -6.05
N ASP A 114 27.42 -5.03 -6.38
CA ASP A 114 28.42 -5.25 -7.45
C ASP A 114 27.75 -5.66 -8.79
N GLY A 115 26.62 -5.03 -9.12
CA GLY A 115 25.84 -5.29 -10.33
C GLY A 115 25.07 -6.62 -10.32
N LYS A 116 25.01 -7.33 -9.19
CA LYS A 116 24.29 -8.60 -9.04
C LYS A 116 23.10 -8.45 -8.11
N PRO A 117 21.94 -9.07 -8.41
CA PRO A 117 20.80 -9.08 -7.53
C PRO A 117 21.05 -9.99 -6.31
N VAL A 118 20.86 -9.43 -5.11
CA VAL A 118 20.99 -10.16 -3.84
C VAL A 118 19.66 -10.09 -3.12
N PRO A 119 18.93 -11.22 -2.96
CA PRO A 119 17.66 -11.24 -2.24
C PRO A 119 17.87 -11.09 -0.73
N GLY A 120 16.96 -10.35 -0.11
CA GLY A 120 16.85 -10.15 1.34
C GLY A 120 15.43 -10.44 1.81
N PRO A 121 15.07 -11.71 2.05
CA PRO A 121 13.75 -12.07 2.57
C PRO A 121 13.48 -11.33 3.88
N SER A 122 12.29 -10.81 4.02
CA SER A 122 11.88 -10.02 5.17
C SER A 122 10.42 -10.28 5.50
N ARG A 123 10.01 -9.93 6.71
CA ARG A 123 8.61 -9.95 7.14
C ARG A 123 8.17 -8.53 7.43
N PHE A 124 6.88 -8.28 7.28
CA PHE A 124 6.33 -6.97 7.55
C PHE A 124 4.99 -7.04 8.26
N THR A 125 4.68 -5.94 8.94
CA THR A 125 3.33 -5.60 9.41
C THR A 125 3.12 -4.12 9.15
N MET A 126 2.05 -3.79 8.44
CA MET A 126 1.60 -2.43 8.18
C MET A 126 0.22 -2.23 8.79
N LEU A 127 0.05 -1.17 9.57
CA LEU A 127 -1.25 -0.62 9.90
C LEU A 127 -1.57 0.45 8.87
N VAL A 128 -2.60 0.22 8.08
CA VAL A 128 -3.10 1.16 7.08
C VAL A 128 -4.40 1.75 7.60
N THR A 129 -4.49 3.07 7.62
CA THR A 129 -5.66 3.76 8.16
C THR A 129 -6.22 4.76 7.17
N LYS A 130 -7.53 5.00 7.28
CA LYS A 130 -8.27 6.00 6.52
C LYS A 130 -8.41 7.27 7.34
N ARG A 131 -8.14 8.43 6.71
CA ARG A 131 -8.40 9.75 7.27
C ARG A 131 -9.05 10.61 6.19
N GLY A 132 -10.31 10.99 6.38
CA GLY A 132 -11.13 11.54 5.30
C GLY A 132 -11.36 10.47 4.21
N ASP A 133 -10.99 10.77 2.98
CA ASP A 133 -11.10 9.84 1.84
C ASP A 133 -9.80 9.10 1.52
N ASP A 134 -8.69 9.45 2.17
CA ASP A 134 -7.36 8.90 1.91
C ASP A 134 -7.04 7.72 2.82
N TRP A 135 -6.45 6.68 2.22
CA TRP A 135 -5.82 5.56 2.92
C TRP A 135 -4.30 5.68 2.85
N ARG A 136 -3.61 5.59 4.00
CA ARG A 136 -2.14 5.58 4.06
C ARG A 136 -1.64 4.72 5.22
N ILE A 137 -0.35 4.40 5.20
CA ILE A 137 0.34 3.65 6.25
C ILE A 137 0.53 4.56 7.47
N ALA A 138 0.00 4.15 8.62
CA ALA A 138 0.21 4.80 9.91
C ALA A 138 1.37 4.17 10.69
N HIS A 139 1.59 2.87 10.51
CA HIS A 139 2.71 2.16 11.12
C HIS A 139 3.23 1.08 10.19
N HIS A 140 4.55 0.94 10.12
CA HIS A 140 5.21 -0.12 9.36
C HIS A 140 6.35 -0.69 10.17
N HIS A 141 6.30 -1.98 10.47
CA HIS A 141 7.41 -2.74 11.01
C HIS A 141 7.90 -3.73 9.96
N SER A 142 9.19 -3.73 9.73
CA SER A 142 9.91 -4.67 8.89
C SER A 142 11.08 -5.28 9.65
N SER A 143 11.33 -6.57 9.43
CA SER A 143 12.49 -7.26 10.00
C SER A 143 12.98 -8.37 9.06
N PRO A 144 14.26 -8.79 9.13
CA PRO A 144 14.78 -9.90 8.33
C PRO A 144 13.98 -11.18 8.59
N HIS A 145 13.69 -11.92 7.52
CA HIS A 145 13.13 -13.27 7.59
C HIS A 145 14.28 -14.27 7.43
N VAL A 146 14.81 -14.72 8.57
CA VAL A 146 15.87 -15.75 8.57
C VAL A 146 15.25 -17.08 8.18
N LEU A 147 15.57 -17.55 6.98
CA LEU A 147 15.16 -18.88 6.52
C LEU A 147 16.02 -19.96 7.20
N PRO A 148 15.47 -21.17 7.46
CA PRO A 148 16.25 -22.32 7.94
C PRO A 148 17.40 -22.60 6.97
N LYS A 149 18.59 -22.90 7.50
CA LYS A 149 19.68 -23.43 6.69
C LYS A 149 19.35 -24.88 6.37
N ASN A 150 19.24 -25.20 5.10
CA ASN A 150 19.15 -26.59 4.62
C ASN A 150 20.50 -27.29 4.81
#